data_ab04f396e86db9a942eddd1a063e661c
#
_entry.id   ab04f396e86db9a942eddd1a063e661c
#
_cell.length_a   1.000
_cell.length_b   1.000
_cell.length_c   1.000
_cell.angle_alpha   90.00
_cell.angle_beta   90.00
_cell.angle_gamma   90.00
#
_symmetry.space_group_name_H-M   'P 1'
#
loop_
_entity.id
_entity.type
_entity.pdbx_description
1 polymer ?
#
loop_
_entity_poly.entity_id
_entity_poly.type
_entity_poly.pdbx_seq_one_letter_code
_entity_poly.pdbx_strand_id
1 'polypeptide(L)'
;MEQLTTVGIDLAKDVIAACVLDVHGAVIERRVLRRGAFERWAEQLPSCKVAMEACGSAHHWGRWFAARGHIAQLIAAEFVVPFRKGGKNDTADAEAIAIVARQPTMRFVPIKTIDQQAILAWHSVREGWKEERTALLNRVRGLLAEFGIVIGRSSDRLLTALPELTEDARLPDAMRAMLLKAREQFAALHARLARCDGQIAAHVRNSPAAQRASELLGVGPLTSSALAATVPDSKVFRSGRQFGAWLGLTPRQHSSGGRTRLGRISLRGNVYLRTLLIQGARSTLQAAINAEPARASRLQRWIIELYGRKGYYKTLLAIANKHARILWLMLAKDERYDAEAWQRHPMNQLPLAGNA
;
A
#
# COMPACT_ATOMS: atom_id res chain seq x y z
N MET A 1 -16.98 4.70 31.78
CA MET A 1 -17.12 4.24 30.38
C MET A 1 -17.97 2.97 30.42
N GLU A 2 -19.16 2.99 29.82
CA GLU A 2 -19.98 1.76 29.69
C GLU A 2 -19.15 0.66 29.02
N GLN A 3 -19.12 -0.50 29.64
CA GLN A 3 -18.44 -1.68 29.09
C GLN A 3 -19.34 -2.27 28.00
N LEU A 4 -19.07 -1.92 26.74
CA LEU A 4 -19.81 -2.45 25.59
C LEU A 4 -19.42 -3.92 25.33
N THR A 5 -20.43 -4.74 25.01
CA THR A 5 -20.22 -6.08 24.46
C THR A 5 -19.36 -6.03 23.20
N THR A 6 -18.65 -7.11 22.89
CA THR A 6 -17.77 -7.18 21.73
C THR A 6 -18.22 -8.30 20.81
N VAL A 7 -18.42 -7.99 19.55
CA VAL A 7 -18.76 -8.95 18.49
C VAL A 7 -17.57 -9.09 17.54
N GLY A 8 -17.03 -10.28 17.44
CA GLY A 8 -16.03 -10.62 16.41
C GLY A 8 -16.71 -11.27 15.22
N ILE A 9 -16.38 -10.84 14.02
CA ILE A 9 -16.99 -11.32 12.78
C ILE A 9 -15.89 -11.78 11.82
N ASP A 10 -15.99 -13.04 11.41
CA ASP A 10 -15.20 -13.57 10.30
C ASP A 10 -16.07 -13.51 9.02
N LEU A 11 -15.58 -12.70 8.06
CA LEU A 11 -16.29 -12.37 6.83
C LEU A 11 -15.90 -13.33 5.72
N ALA A 12 -16.84 -14.13 5.25
CA ALA A 12 -16.68 -14.89 4.02
C ALA A 12 -17.71 -14.45 2.94
N LYS A 13 -17.61 -15.03 1.76
CA LYS A 13 -18.45 -14.64 0.63
C LYS A 13 -19.92 -14.93 0.89
N ASP A 14 -20.24 -16.13 1.32
CA ASP A 14 -21.61 -16.64 1.42
C ASP A 14 -22.05 -16.86 2.87
N VAL A 15 -21.11 -17.24 3.73
CA VAL A 15 -21.38 -17.57 5.14
C VAL A 15 -20.49 -16.70 6.02
N ILE A 16 -21.08 -16.13 7.05
CA ILE A 16 -20.40 -15.22 7.99
C ILE A 16 -20.49 -15.83 9.38
N ALA A 17 -19.36 -15.96 10.05
CA ALA A 17 -19.31 -16.41 11.44
C ALA A 17 -19.23 -15.22 12.39
N ALA A 18 -19.97 -15.27 13.48
CA ALA A 18 -19.96 -14.27 14.52
C ALA A 18 -19.81 -14.90 15.92
N CYS A 19 -19.04 -14.23 16.76
CA CYS A 19 -18.87 -14.57 18.16
C CYS A 19 -19.13 -13.33 19.02
N VAL A 20 -20.07 -13.44 19.96
CA VAL A 20 -20.45 -12.38 20.89
C VAL A 20 -19.80 -12.65 22.24
N LEU A 21 -19.04 -11.69 22.74
CA LEU A 21 -18.46 -11.70 24.09
C LEU A 21 -19.21 -10.71 24.97
N ASP A 22 -19.44 -11.09 26.23
CA ASP A 22 -19.94 -10.18 27.25
C ASP A 22 -18.90 -9.12 27.65
N VAL A 23 -19.28 -8.26 28.60
CA VAL A 23 -18.39 -7.22 29.14
C VAL A 23 -17.15 -7.78 29.83
N HIS A 24 -17.19 -9.01 30.32
CA HIS A 24 -16.08 -9.70 30.99
C HIS A 24 -15.21 -10.49 30.01
N GLY A 25 -15.68 -10.74 28.77
CA GLY A 25 -14.98 -11.49 27.75
C GLY A 25 -15.39 -12.96 27.67
N ALA A 26 -16.44 -13.36 28.39
CA ALA A 26 -17.01 -14.69 28.23
C ALA A 26 -17.85 -14.75 26.94
N VAL A 27 -17.81 -15.91 26.27
CA VAL A 27 -18.60 -16.14 25.06
C VAL A 27 -20.06 -16.31 25.43
N ILE A 28 -20.92 -15.43 24.95
CA ILE A 28 -22.38 -15.51 25.13
C ILE A 28 -23.03 -16.26 23.96
N GLU A 29 -22.55 -16.03 22.76
CA GLU A 29 -23.18 -16.55 21.54
C GLU A 29 -22.16 -16.82 20.45
N ARG A 30 -22.38 -17.87 19.65
CA ARG A 30 -21.69 -18.15 18.38
C ARG A 30 -22.74 -18.40 17.31
N ARG A 31 -22.55 -17.79 16.15
CA ARG A 31 -23.43 -17.95 15.00
C ARG A 31 -22.66 -18.16 13.72
N VAL A 32 -23.23 -18.97 12.85
CA VAL A 32 -22.77 -19.15 11.46
C VAL A 32 -24.00 -18.91 10.58
N LEU A 33 -24.00 -17.83 9.84
CA LEU A 33 -25.17 -17.31 9.15
C LEU A 33 -24.88 -17.06 7.67
N ARG A 34 -25.83 -17.37 6.80
CA ARG A 34 -25.81 -16.87 5.42
C ARG A 34 -26.00 -15.35 5.42
N ARG A 35 -25.43 -14.67 4.42
CA ARG A 35 -25.36 -13.19 4.33
C ARG A 35 -26.66 -12.48 4.69
N GLY A 36 -27.82 -12.83 4.08
CA GLY A 36 -29.10 -12.16 4.38
C GLY A 36 -29.65 -12.45 5.79
N ALA A 37 -29.33 -13.61 6.37
CA ALA A 37 -29.67 -13.89 7.76
C ALA A 37 -28.74 -13.15 8.73
N PHE A 38 -27.48 -12.98 8.34
CA PHE A 38 -26.52 -12.18 9.10
C PHE A 38 -26.93 -10.71 9.17
N GLU A 39 -27.37 -10.10 8.08
CA GLU A 39 -27.87 -8.71 8.08
C GLU A 39 -29.01 -8.52 9.06
N ARG A 40 -30.05 -9.39 8.98
CA ARG A 40 -31.21 -9.32 9.90
C ARG A 40 -30.83 -9.51 11.36
N TRP A 41 -29.88 -10.40 11.65
CA TRP A 41 -29.37 -10.60 12.99
C TRP A 41 -28.56 -9.39 13.48
N ALA A 42 -27.69 -8.86 12.62
CA ALA A 42 -26.86 -7.71 12.94
C ALA A 42 -27.65 -6.42 13.17
N GLU A 43 -28.80 -6.25 12.48
CA GLU A 43 -29.72 -5.13 12.69
C GLU A 43 -30.39 -5.15 14.07
N GLN A 44 -30.49 -6.31 14.72
CA GLN A 44 -31.07 -6.46 16.05
C GLN A 44 -30.04 -6.31 17.18
N LEU A 45 -28.77 -6.16 16.86
CA LEU A 45 -27.72 -6.00 17.88
C LEU A 45 -27.85 -4.64 18.59
N PRO A 46 -27.80 -4.61 19.92
CA PRO A 46 -27.64 -3.35 20.64
C PRO A 46 -26.30 -2.72 20.28
N SER A 47 -26.17 -1.40 20.48
CA SER A 47 -24.89 -0.71 20.23
C SER A 47 -23.74 -1.42 20.95
N CYS A 48 -22.74 -1.84 20.21
CA CYS A 48 -21.61 -2.65 20.70
C CYS A 48 -20.33 -2.37 19.90
N LYS A 49 -19.22 -2.97 20.34
CA LYS A 49 -17.98 -3.02 19.54
C LYS A 49 -18.08 -4.16 18.54
N VAL A 50 -17.87 -3.86 17.26
CA VAL A 50 -17.87 -4.85 16.18
C VAL A 50 -16.51 -4.88 15.54
N ALA A 51 -15.84 -6.02 15.64
CA ALA A 51 -14.51 -6.23 15.09
C ALA A 51 -14.52 -7.22 13.93
N MET A 52 -13.74 -6.95 12.90
CA MET A 52 -13.61 -7.79 11.70
C MET A 52 -12.15 -7.85 11.26
N GLU A 53 -11.75 -8.97 10.66
CA GLU A 53 -10.48 -8.99 9.95
C GLU A 53 -10.53 -8.06 8.73
N ALA A 54 -9.44 -7.33 8.46
CA ALA A 54 -9.31 -6.43 7.30
C ALA A 54 -9.11 -7.23 6.01
N CYS A 55 -10.18 -7.84 5.52
CA CYS A 55 -10.25 -8.64 4.31
C CYS A 55 -11.15 -8.00 3.23
N GLY A 56 -11.50 -8.76 2.19
CA GLY A 56 -12.52 -8.35 1.21
C GLY A 56 -13.86 -8.06 1.90
N SER A 57 -14.55 -6.98 1.50
CA SER A 57 -15.80 -6.47 2.08
C SER A 57 -15.74 -5.85 3.49
N ALA A 58 -14.65 -5.99 4.24
CA ALA A 58 -14.55 -5.48 5.62
C ALA A 58 -14.83 -3.97 5.74
N HIS A 59 -14.36 -3.17 4.78
CA HIS A 59 -14.64 -1.73 4.77
C HIS A 59 -16.12 -1.40 4.54
N HIS A 60 -16.83 -2.19 3.71
CA HIS A 60 -18.26 -2.05 3.52
C HIS A 60 -19.00 -2.31 4.84
N TRP A 61 -18.73 -3.44 5.48
CA TRP A 61 -19.33 -3.80 6.75
C TRP A 61 -18.96 -2.83 7.87
N GLY A 62 -17.71 -2.35 7.88
CA GLY A 62 -17.27 -1.33 8.83
C GLY A 62 -18.09 -0.06 8.76
N ARG A 63 -18.37 0.44 7.55
CA ARG A 63 -19.27 1.59 7.36
C ARG A 63 -20.72 1.25 7.70
N TRP A 64 -21.18 0.06 7.35
CA TRP A 64 -22.54 -0.40 7.63
C TRP A 64 -22.84 -0.43 9.14
N PHE A 65 -21.91 -0.97 9.93
CA PHE A 65 -22.02 -0.99 11.40
C PHE A 65 -21.87 0.41 12.01
N ALA A 66 -20.92 1.20 11.52
CA ALA A 66 -20.73 2.56 12.02
C ALA A 66 -21.98 3.45 11.80
N ALA A 67 -22.66 3.31 10.65
CA ALA A 67 -23.90 4.02 10.35
C ALA A 67 -25.07 3.61 11.26
N ARG A 68 -24.97 2.46 11.95
CA ARG A 68 -25.97 1.96 12.92
C ARG A 68 -25.57 2.18 14.37
N GLY A 69 -24.56 3.01 14.63
CA GLY A 69 -24.15 3.39 15.99
C GLY A 69 -23.24 2.39 16.70
N HIS A 70 -22.69 1.39 15.98
CA HIS A 70 -21.70 0.50 16.53
C HIS A 70 -20.28 1.08 16.42
N ILE A 71 -19.39 0.68 17.32
CA ILE A 71 -17.95 0.97 17.21
C ILE A 71 -17.31 -0.10 16.32
N ALA A 72 -17.26 0.17 15.01
CA ALA A 72 -16.69 -0.76 14.04
C ALA A 72 -15.16 -0.67 14.02
N GLN A 73 -14.47 -1.82 14.07
CA GLN A 73 -13.02 -1.94 14.14
C GLN A 73 -12.52 -2.99 13.15
N LEU A 74 -11.51 -2.63 12.35
CA LEU A 74 -10.85 -3.57 11.44
C LEU A 74 -9.48 -3.94 11.99
N ILE A 75 -9.15 -5.23 11.95
CA ILE A 75 -7.90 -5.80 12.49
C ILE A 75 -7.13 -6.43 11.35
N ALA A 76 -5.82 -6.15 11.26
CA ALA A 76 -4.97 -6.82 10.29
C ALA A 76 -4.84 -8.31 10.62
N ALA A 77 -4.91 -9.18 9.61
CA ALA A 77 -4.89 -10.64 9.76
C ALA A 77 -3.71 -11.14 10.60
N GLU A 78 -2.54 -10.51 10.48
CA GLU A 78 -1.34 -10.89 11.25
C GLU A 78 -1.51 -10.80 12.77
N PHE A 79 -2.46 -9.99 13.26
CA PHE A 79 -2.75 -9.87 14.69
C PHE A 79 -3.84 -10.84 15.16
N VAL A 80 -4.64 -11.39 14.26
CA VAL A 80 -5.68 -12.38 14.60
C VAL A 80 -5.08 -13.78 14.75
N VAL A 81 -4.18 -14.15 13.84
CA VAL A 81 -3.58 -15.50 13.77
C VAL A 81 -3.06 -16.04 15.11
N PRO A 82 -2.33 -15.28 15.96
CA PRO A 82 -1.80 -15.77 17.22
C PRO A 82 -2.88 -16.14 18.28
N PHE A 83 -4.11 -15.67 18.10
CA PHE A 83 -5.22 -15.87 19.03
C PHE A 83 -6.17 -16.99 18.60
N ARG A 84 -5.92 -17.62 17.44
CA ARG A 84 -6.68 -18.79 17.00
C ARG A 84 -6.39 -19.99 17.88
N LYS A 85 -7.45 -20.62 18.37
CA LYS A 85 -7.37 -21.84 19.15
C LYS A 85 -7.69 -23.04 18.25
N GLY A 86 -6.77 -23.96 18.08
CA GLY A 86 -6.97 -25.18 17.28
C GLY A 86 -6.79 -24.97 15.76
N GLY A 87 -7.41 -25.85 14.95
CA GLY A 87 -7.37 -25.79 13.50
C GLY A 87 -8.16 -24.62 12.91
N LYS A 88 -7.98 -24.34 11.63
CA LYS A 88 -8.71 -23.30 10.89
C LYS A 88 -10.21 -23.65 10.86
N ASN A 89 -11.01 -22.81 11.51
CA ASN A 89 -12.46 -22.96 11.63
C ASN A 89 -13.06 -21.55 11.78
N ASP A 90 -14.04 -21.20 10.96
CA ASP A 90 -14.67 -19.87 10.91
C ASP A 90 -15.19 -19.40 12.28
N THR A 91 -15.72 -20.32 13.11
CA THR A 91 -16.17 -20.00 14.46
C THR A 91 -15.02 -19.64 15.40
N ALA A 92 -13.89 -20.36 15.30
CA ALA A 92 -12.70 -20.08 16.09
C ALA A 92 -12.03 -18.76 15.61
N ASP A 93 -12.12 -18.46 14.30
CA ASP A 93 -11.61 -17.22 13.74
C ASP A 93 -12.44 -16.01 14.22
N ALA A 94 -13.76 -16.11 14.26
CA ALA A 94 -14.65 -15.08 14.83
C ALA A 94 -14.39 -14.84 16.32
N GLU A 95 -14.16 -15.91 17.11
CA GLU A 95 -13.79 -15.80 18.52
C GLU A 95 -12.41 -15.12 18.69
N ALA A 96 -11.41 -15.51 17.91
CA ALA A 96 -10.09 -14.91 17.96
C ALA A 96 -10.18 -13.40 17.63
N ILE A 97 -10.98 -12.99 16.63
CA ILE A 97 -11.21 -11.59 16.29
C ILE A 97 -11.83 -10.83 17.47
N ALA A 98 -12.84 -11.40 18.13
CA ALA A 98 -13.49 -10.79 19.30
C ALA A 98 -12.51 -10.59 20.48
N ILE A 99 -11.68 -11.60 20.76
CA ILE A 99 -10.67 -11.55 21.83
C ILE A 99 -9.61 -10.50 21.52
N VAL A 100 -9.07 -10.48 20.28
CA VAL A 100 -8.04 -9.54 19.84
C VAL A 100 -8.55 -8.09 19.90
N ALA A 101 -9.80 -7.84 19.55
CA ALA A 101 -10.41 -6.51 19.60
C ALA A 101 -10.41 -5.88 20.99
N ARG A 102 -10.31 -6.70 22.04
CA ARG A 102 -10.31 -6.24 23.46
C ARG A 102 -8.90 -5.92 23.97
N GLN A 103 -7.85 -6.21 23.19
CA GLN A 103 -6.47 -5.96 23.64
C GLN A 103 -6.19 -4.46 23.71
N PRO A 104 -5.72 -3.92 24.86
CA PRO A 104 -5.54 -2.46 25.05
C PRO A 104 -4.56 -1.82 24.07
N THR A 105 -3.60 -2.61 23.56
CA THR A 105 -2.55 -2.14 22.65
C THR A 105 -2.87 -2.40 21.17
N MET A 106 -4.08 -2.91 20.86
CA MET A 106 -4.46 -3.24 19.48
C MET A 106 -4.52 -1.99 18.61
N ARG A 107 -4.03 -2.14 17.39
CA ARG A 107 -4.09 -1.12 16.35
C ARG A 107 -5.06 -1.52 15.28
N PHE A 108 -6.08 -0.70 15.12
CA PHE A 108 -7.11 -0.94 14.14
C PHE A 108 -6.75 -0.31 12.78
N VAL A 109 -7.18 -0.98 11.72
CA VAL A 109 -7.07 -0.46 10.36
C VAL A 109 -8.19 0.56 10.16
N PRO A 110 -7.89 1.80 9.73
CA PRO A 110 -8.91 2.80 9.48
C PRO A 110 -9.92 2.32 8.42
N ILE A 111 -11.21 2.55 8.69
CA ILE A 111 -12.28 2.24 7.73
C ILE A 111 -12.22 3.28 6.62
N LYS A 112 -12.07 2.83 5.38
CA LYS A 112 -12.03 3.69 4.20
C LYS A 112 -13.41 4.21 3.83
N THR A 113 -13.48 5.44 3.38
CA THR A 113 -14.68 6.00 2.74
C THR A 113 -14.95 5.32 1.39
N ILE A 114 -16.15 5.55 0.84
CA ILE A 114 -16.51 5.07 -0.49
C ILE A 114 -15.55 5.64 -1.54
N ASP A 115 -15.25 6.94 -1.48
CA ASP A 115 -14.36 7.62 -2.42
C ASP A 115 -12.93 7.08 -2.36
N GLN A 116 -12.42 6.82 -1.13
CA GLN A 116 -11.12 6.19 -0.97
C GLN A 116 -11.05 4.78 -1.57
N GLN A 117 -12.13 3.99 -1.41
CA GLN A 117 -12.19 2.67 -2.05
C GLN A 117 -12.31 2.78 -3.58
N ALA A 118 -13.09 3.74 -4.08
CA ALA A 118 -13.25 3.97 -5.51
C ALA A 118 -11.92 4.32 -6.18
N ILE A 119 -11.13 5.23 -5.60
CA ILE A 119 -9.83 5.56 -6.18
C ILE A 119 -8.82 4.41 -6.04
N LEU A 120 -8.83 3.66 -4.95
CA LEU A 120 -7.98 2.46 -4.81
C LEU A 120 -8.37 1.35 -5.80
N ALA A 121 -9.64 1.27 -6.23
CA ALA A 121 -10.04 0.38 -7.30
C ALA A 121 -9.38 0.76 -8.63
N TRP A 122 -9.27 2.05 -8.97
CA TRP A 122 -8.52 2.52 -10.15
C TRP A 122 -7.03 2.13 -10.07
N HIS A 123 -6.40 2.24 -8.90
CA HIS A 123 -5.03 1.78 -8.69
C HIS A 123 -4.91 0.26 -8.90
N SER A 124 -5.83 -0.53 -8.35
CA SER A 124 -5.81 -1.98 -8.48
C SER A 124 -5.97 -2.44 -9.92
N VAL A 125 -6.97 -1.89 -10.63
CA VAL A 125 -7.23 -2.19 -12.05
C VAL A 125 -6.05 -1.77 -12.94
N ARG A 126 -5.43 -0.61 -12.64
CA ARG A 126 -4.22 -0.15 -13.33
C ARG A 126 -3.07 -1.14 -13.22
N GLU A 127 -2.81 -1.65 -12.01
CA GLU A 127 -1.74 -2.64 -11.80
C GLU A 127 -2.06 -3.94 -12.58
N GLY A 128 -3.30 -4.44 -12.55
CA GLY A 128 -3.71 -5.60 -13.34
C GLY A 128 -3.46 -5.40 -14.84
N TRP A 129 -3.89 -4.28 -15.42
CA TRP A 129 -3.64 -4.03 -16.85
C TRP A 129 -2.16 -3.82 -17.19
N LYS A 130 -1.36 -3.30 -16.28
CA LYS A 130 0.10 -3.23 -16.43
C LYS A 130 0.72 -4.64 -16.46
N GLU A 131 0.24 -5.54 -15.60
CA GLU A 131 0.66 -6.95 -15.57
C GLU A 131 0.25 -7.67 -16.85
N GLU A 132 -0.98 -7.51 -17.31
CA GLU A 132 -1.48 -8.06 -18.58
C GLU A 132 -0.64 -7.57 -19.77
N ARG A 133 -0.33 -6.26 -19.83
CA ARG A 133 0.54 -5.69 -20.86
C ARG A 133 1.92 -6.35 -20.84
N THR A 134 2.50 -6.52 -19.67
CA THR A 134 3.83 -7.12 -19.50
C THR A 134 3.79 -8.61 -19.90
N ALA A 135 2.76 -9.33 -19.52
CA ALA A 135 2.56 -10.74 -19.89
C ALA A 135 2.42 -10.90 -21.40
N LEU A 136 1.64 -10.04 -22.05
CA LEU A 136 1.48 -10.04 -23.51
C LEU A 136 2.79 -9.74 -24.23
N LEU A 137 3.55 -8.71 -23.78
CA LEU A 137 4.87 -8.38 -24.33
C LEU A 137 5.83 -9.58 -24.27
N ASN A 138 5.88 -10.27 -23.14
CA ASN A 138 6.78 -11.42 -22.96
C ASN A 138 6.33 -12.61 -23.79
N ARG A 139 5.02 -12.85 -23.90
CA ARG A 139 4.45 -13.91 -24.73
C ARG A 139 4.77 -13.69 -26.21
N VAL A 140 4.54 -12.49 -26.73
CA VAL A 140 4.85 -12.15 -28.13
C VAL A 140 6.34 -12.31 -28.43
N ARG A 141 7.23 -11.86 -27.51
CA ARG A 141 8.68 -12.07 -27.66
C ARG A 141 9.06 -13.54 -27.70
N GLY A 142 8.48 -14.35 -26.80
CA GLY A 142 8.74 -15.80 -26.80
C GLY A 142 8.33 -16.46 -28.09
N LEU A 143 7.14 -16.13 -28.61
CA LEU A 143 6.66 -16.67 -29.89
C LEU A 143 7.54 -16.23 -31.08
N LEU A 144 7.96 -14.96 -31.13
CA LEU A 144 8.86 -14.48 -32.20
C LEU A 144 10.23 -15.16 -32.16
N ALA A 145 10.73 -15.50 -30.98
CA ALA A 145 12.00 -16.19 -30.82
C ALA A 145 11.99 -17.59 -31.48
N GLU A 146 10.86 -18.30 -31.50
CA GLU A 146 10.69 -19.58 -32.19
C GLU A 146 10.83 -19.45 -33.71
N PHE A 147 10.65 -18.24 -34.26
CA PHE A 147 10.89 -17.92 -35.67
C PHE A 147 12.25 -17.25 -35.91
N GLY A 148 13.15 -17.31 -34.94
CA GLY A 148 14.49 -16.70 -35.02
C GLY A 148 14.51 -15.17 -34.89
N ILE A 149 13.39 -14.53 -34.52
CA ILE A 149 13.28 -13.09 -34.36
C ILE A 149 13.42 -12.73 -32.88
N VAL A 150 14.58 -12.17 -32.51
CA VAL A 150 14.90 -11.79 -31.13
C VAL A 150 14.74 -10.29 -30.93
N ILE A 151 13.75 -9.89 -30.09
CA ILE A 151 13.47 -8.49 -29.74
C ILE A 151 14.03 -8.18 -28.35
N GLY A 152 14.76 -7.07 -28.23
CA GLY A 152 15.32 -6.61 -26.95
C GLY A 152 14.25 -6.34 -25.87
N ARG A 153 14.69 -6.32 -24.60
CA ARG A 153 13.79 -6.29 -23.41
C ARG A 153 12.92 -5.05 -23.26
N SER A 154 13.24 -3.91 -23.91
CA SER A 154 12.40 -2.71 -23.84
C SER A 154 11.03 -2.96 -24.46
N SER A 155 9.96 -2.50 -23.78
CA SER A 155 8.58 -2.53 -24.31
C SER A 155 8.50 -1.80 -25.65
N ASP A 156 9.18 -0.66 -25.74
CA ASP A 156 9.10 0.22 -26.91
C ASP A 156 9.70 -0.43 -28.15
N ARG A 157 10.78 -1.21 -28.00
CA ARG A 157 11.38 -1.94 -29.13
C ARG A 157 10.42 -2.92 -29.79
N LEU A 158 9.65 -3.67 -28.99
CA LEU A 158 8.63 -4.58 -29.54
C LEU A 158 7.50 -3.78 -30.19
N LEU A 159 6.96 -2.78 -29.50
CA LEU A 159 5.83 -1.99 -30.01
C LEU A 159 6.19 -1.25 -31.31
N THR A 160 7.42 -0.74 -31.43
CA THR A 160 7.93 -0.10 -32.64
C THR A 160 8.12 -1.12 -33.78
N ALA A 161 8.59 -2.34 -33.49
CA ALA A 161 8.81 -3.37 -34.49
C ALA A 161 7.52 -4.08 -34.97
N LEU A 162 6.45 -4.04 -34.18
CA LEU A 162 5.20 -4.77 -34.48
C LEU A 162 4.63 -4.45 -35.88
N PRO A 163 4.55 -3.20 -36.36
CA PRO A 163 4.02 -2.89 -37.71
C PRO A 163 4.80 -3.62 -38.81
N GLU A 164 6.14 -3.59 -38.77
CA GLU A 164 7.00 -4.27 -39.74
C GLU A 164 6.88 -5.81 -39.64
N LEU A 165 6.78 -6.34 -38.41
CA LEU A 165 6.64 -7.78 -38.19
C LEU A 165 5.31 -8.34 -38.69
N THR A 166 4.24 -7.53 -38.78
CA THR A 166 2.96 -7.96 -39.37
C THR A 166 3.02 -8.14 -40.89
N GLU A 167 4.03 -7.56 -41.54
CA GLU A 167 4.28 -7.62 -42.98
C GLU A 167 5.47 -8.57 -43.33
N ASP A 168 6.18 -9.09 -42.32
CA ASP A 168 7.41 -9.85 -42.50
C ASP A 168 7.14 -11.21 -43.19
N ALA A 169 7.64 -11.38 -44.41
CA ALA A 169 7.46 -12.59 -45.21
C ALA A 169 8.15 -13.85 -44.59
N ARG A 170 9.05 -13.69 -43.62
CA ARG A 170 9.63 -14.82 -42.88
C ARG A 170 8.66 -15.47 -41.92
N LEU A 171 7.56 -14.77 -41.58
CA LEU A 171 6.54 -15.26 -40.67
C LEU A 171 5.37 -15.89 -41.48
N PRO A 172 4.86 -17.04 -41.06
CA PRO A 172 3.64 -17.59 -41.61
C PRO A 172 2.44 -16.65 -41.43
N ASP A 173 1.45 -16.73 -42.33
CA ASP A 173 0.23 -15.91 -42.29
C ASP A 173 -0.49 -15.98 -40.93
N ALA A 174 -0.57 -17.17 -40.36
CA ALA A 174 -1.16 -17.37 -39.02
C ALA A 174 -0.43 -16.59 -37.93
N MET A 175 0.90 -16.49 -38.02
CA MET A 175 1.69 -15.72 -37.05
C MET A 175 1.50 -14.24 -37.26
N ARG A 176 1.50 -13.74 -38.50
CA ARG A 176 1.20 -12.33 -38.82
C ARG A 176 -0.19 -11.93 -38.34
N ALA A 177 -1.21 -12.78 -38.58
CA ALA A 177 -2.55 -12.56 -38.06
C ALA A 177 -2.59 -12.47 -36.51
N MET A 178 -1.85 -13.33 -35.80
CA MET A 178 -1.72 -13.27 -34.34
C MET A 178 -1.05 -11.97 -33.90
N LEU A 179 -0.01 -11.50 -34.59
CA LEU A 179 0.66 -10.22 -34.27
C LEU A 179 -0.27 -9.03 -34.48
N LEU A 180 -1.14 -9.02 -35.48
CA LEU A 180 -2.18 -8.00 -35.66
C LEU A 180 -3.10 -7.95 -34.43
N LYS A 181 -3.58 -9.11 -33.94
CA LYS A 181 -4.41 -9.18 -32.73
C LYS A 181 -3.66 -8.72 -31.47
N ALA A 182 -2.39 -9.07 -31.34
CA ALA A 182 -1.56 -8.58 -30.25
C ALA A 182 -1.41 -7.05 -30.29
N ARG A 183 -1.24 -6.44 -31.46
CA ARG A 183 -1.17 -4.99 -31.66
C ARG A 183 -2.47 -4.30 -31.24
N GLU A 184 -3.63 -4.83 -31.65
CA GLU A 184 -4.94 -4.34 -31.21
C GLU A 184 -5.06 -4.37 -29.67
N GLN A 185 -4.67 -5.48 -29.06
CA GLN A 185 -4.72 -5.65 -27.61
C GLN A 185 -3.76 -4.68 -26.88
N PHE A 186 -2.56 -4.44 -27.39
CA PHE A 186 -1.66 -3.44 -26.84
C PHE A 186 -2.26 -2.03 -26.88
N ALA A 187 -2.88 -1.64 -28.00
CA ALA A 187 -3.55 -0.36 -28.13
C ALA A 187 -4.69 -0.21 -27.09
N ALA A 188 -5.49 -1.26 -26.92
CA ALA A 188 -6.56 -1.29 -25.92
C ALA A 188 -6.03 -1.19 -24.49
N LEU A 189 -4.95 -1.90 -24.15
CA LEU A 189 -4.32 -1.83 -22.83
C LEU A 189 -3.70 -0.46 -22.56
N HIS A 190 -3.08 0.16 -23.56
CA HIS A 190 -2.56 1.54 -23.42
C HIS A 190 -3.69 2.54 -23.15
N ALA A 191 -4.80 2.48 -23.87
CA ALA A 191 -5.96 3.36 -23.66
C ALA A 191 -6.56 3.16 -22.24
N ARG A 192 -6.66 1.90 -21.78
CA ARG A 192 -7.13 1.59 -20.42
C ARG A 192 -6.20 2.16 -19.34
N LEU A 193 -4.88 1.98 -19.48
CA LEU A 193 -3.88 2.54 -18.57
C LEU A 193 -3.93 4.06 -18.54
N ALA A 194 -4.02 4.73 -19.70
CA ALA A 194 -4.15 6.18 -19.78
C ALA A 194 -5.42 6.69 -19.06
N ARG A 195 -6.53 5.96 -19.19
CA ARG A 195 -7.77 6.29 -18.45
C ARG A 195 -7.57 6.20 -16.95
N CYS A 196 -6.91 5.13 -16.45
CA CYS A 196 -6.58 5.02 -15.03
C CYS A 196 -5.70 6.17 -14.56
N ASP A 197 -4.65 6.50 -15.32
CA ASP A 197 -3.74 7.60 -14.99
C ASP A 197 -4.49 8.94 -14.95
N GLY A 198 -5.46 9.15 -15.85
CA GLY A 198 -6.33 10.31 -15.85
C GLY A 198 -7.20 10.43 -14.60
N GLN A 199 -7.80 9.32 -14.14
CA GLN A 199 -8.60 9.28 -12.90
C GLN A 199 -7.75 9.53 -11.66
N ILE A 200 -6.56 8.93 -11.61
CA ILE A 200 -5.62 9.14 -10.51
C ILE A 200 -5.13 10.60 -10.47
N ALA A 201 -4.80 11.18 -11.63
CA ALA A 201 -4.42 12.57 -11.72
C ALA A 201 -5.56 13.52 -11.30
N ALA A 202 -6.81 13.22 -11.67
CA ALA A 202 -7.99 13.96 -11.22
C ALA A 202 -8.15 13.90 -9.70
N HIS A 203 -7.97 12.72 -9.09
CA HIS A 203 -7.98 12.59 -7.63
C HIS A 203 -6.90 13.45 -6.96
N VAL A 204 -5.68 13.50 -7.51
CA VAL A 204 -4.62 14.37 -6.96
C VAL A 204 -5.03 15.84 -7.01
N ARG A 205 -5.61 16.30 -8.13
CA ARG A 205 -6.08 17.70 -8.25
C ARG A 205 -7.17 18.06 -7.24
N ASN A 206 -7.99 17.10 -6.84
CA ASN A 206 -9.13 17.32 -5.94
C ASN A 206 -8.85 16.96 -4.47
N SER A 207 -7.67 16.42 -4.16
CA SER A 207 -7.29 16.01 -2.81
C SER A 207 -6.15 16.87 -2.27
N PRO A 208 -6.40 17.79 -1.31
CA PRO A 208 -5.35 18.60 -0.70
C PRO A 208 -4.20 17.76 -0.10
N ALA A 209 -4.53 16.62 0.50
CA ALA A 209 -3.52 15.72 1.06
C ALA A 209 -2.62 15.10 -0.03
N ALA A 210 -3.19 14.71 -1.18
CA ALA A 210 -2.43 14.18 -2.30
C ALA A 210 -1.59 15.29 -2.98
N GLN A 211 -2.13 16.50 -3.11
CA GLN A 211 -1.38 17.66 -3.65
C GLN A 211 -0.15 17.94 -2.81
N ARG A 212 -0.31 18.07 -1.48
CA ARG A 212 0.83 18.28 -0.57
C ARG A 212 1.86 17.15 -0.69
N ALA A 213 1.42 15.90 -0.65
CA ALA A 213 2.33 14.76 -0.76
C ALA A 213 3.15 14.79 -2.07
N SER A 214 2.58 15.30 -3.18
CA SER A 214 3.26 15.40 -4.46
C SER A 214 4.36 16.46 -4.53
N GLU A 215 4.46 17.36 -3.55
CA GLU A 215 5.54 18.36 -3.45
C GLU A 215 6.90 17.71 -3.12
N LEU A 216 6.90 16.50 -2.55
CA LEU A 216 8.13 15.80 -2.22
C LEU A 216 8.74 15.15 -3.48
N LEU A 217 10.00 15.46 -3.75
CA LEU A 217 10.73 14.90 -4.88
C LEU A 217 10.66 13.37 -4.90
N GLY A 218 10.28 12.79 -6.04
CA GLY A 218 10.07 11.35 -6.20
C GLY A 218 8.69 10.83 -5.78
N VAL A 219 7.80 11.71 -5.33
CA VAL A 219 6.40 11.38 -5.04
C VAL A 219 5.51 11.93 -6.15
N GLY A 220 5.26 11.11 -7.15
CA GLY A 220 4.39 11.45 -8.28
C GLY A 220 2.90 11.17 -8.00
N PRO A 221 2.01 11.40 -8.99
CA PRO A 221 0.56 11.24 -8.86
C PRO A 221 0.11 9.88 -8.34
N LEU A 222 0.77 8.79 -8.78
CA LEU A 222 0.46 7.44 -8.30
C LEU A 222 0.71 7.30 -6.78
N THR A 223 1.87 7.77 -6.33
CA THR A 223 2.26 7.62 -4.92
C THR A 223 1.41 8.52 -4.02
N SER A 224 1.21 9.78 -4.40
CA SER A 224 0.45 10.76 -3.63
C SER A 224 -1.04 10.39 -3.53
N SER A 225 -1.66 9.96 -4.63
CA SER A 225 -3.04 9.48 -4.67
C SER A 225 -3.22 8.22 -3.82
N ALA A 226 -2.37 7.20 -4.02
CA ALA A 226 -2.43 5.96 -3.25
C ALA A 226 -2.22 6.21 -1.75
N LEU A 227 -1.32 7.12 -1.38
CA LEU A 227 -1.07 7.50 0.01
C LEU A 227 -2.31 8.13 0.65
N ALA A 228 -2.88 9.16 0.03
CA ALA A 228 -4.07 9.86 0.52
C ALA A 228 -5.29 8.93 0.65
N ALA A 229 -5.45 7.98 -0.29
CA ALA A 229 -6.53 7.01 -0.27
C ALA A 229 -6.34 5.88 0.75
N THR A 230 -5.09 5.51 1.06
CA THR A 230 -4.79 4.40 1.98
C THR A 230 -4.69 4.85 3.43
N VAL A 231 -4.26 6.09 3.67
CA VAL A 231 -4.01 6.66 5.00
C VAL A 231 -4.96 7.83 5.22
N PRO A 232 -6.24 7.57 5.56
CA PRO A 232 -7.25 8.62 5.75
C PRO A 232 -6.95 9.52 6.96
N ASP A 233 -6.34 8.94 7.99
CA ASP A 233 -5.89 9.67 9.18
C ASP A 233 -4.45 9.24 9.52
N SER A 234 -3.52 10.14 9.30
CA SER A 234 -2.12 9.93 9.63
C SER A 234 -1.82 10.03 11.14
N LYS A 235 -2.74 10.59 11.92
CA LYS A 235 -2.61 10.75 13.39
C LYS A 235 -2.73 9.43 14.15
N VAL A 236 -3.26 8.37 13.50
CA VAL A 236 -3.23 6.99 14.05
C VAL A 236 -1.80 6.49 14.28
N PHE A 237 -0.81 7.08 13.62
CA PHE A 237 0.61 6.81 13.84
C PHE A 237 1.22 7.86 14.77
N ARG A 238 1.83 7.43 15.87
CA ARG A 238 2.46 8.32 16.85
C ARG A 238 3.68 9.07 16.29
N SER A 239 4.29 8.58 15.22
CA SER A 239 5.49 9.17 14.61
C SER A 239 5.72 8.67 13.19
N GLY A 240 6.51 9.41 12.41
CA GLY A 240 6.96 8.94 11.09
C GLY A 240 7.80 7.66 11.13
N ARG A 241 8.46 7.36 12.27
CA ARG A 241 9.14 6.06 12.44
C ARG A 241 8.14 4.91 12.49
N GLN A 242 7.03 5.09 13.18
CA GLN A 242 5.96 4.11 13.25
C GLN A 242 5.28 3.92 11.88
N PHE A 243 5.07 5.00 11.13
CA PHE A 243 4.56 4.95 9.76
C PHE A 243 5.51 4.19 8.83
N GLY A 244 6.82 4.46 8.86
CA GLY A 244 7.82 3.70 8.11
C GLY A 244 7.87 2.22 8.48
N ALA A 245 7.67 1.88 9.75
CA ALA A 245 7.56 0.49 10.23
C ALA A 245 6.28 -0.19 9.70
N TRP A 246 5.15 0.52 9.72
CA TRP A 246 3.89 0.04 9.15
C TRP A 246 3.99 -0.23 7.65
N LEU A 247 4.77 0.57 6.90
CA LEU A 247 5.08 0.33 5.49
C LEU A 247 6.06 -0.83 5.27
N GLY A 248 6.63 -1.40 6.33
CA GLY A 248 7.61 -2.47 6.25
C GLY A 248 8.98 -2.05 5.75
N LEU A 249 9.31 -0.76 5.86
CA LEU A 249 10.60 -0.17 5.44
C LEU A 249 11.67 -0.22 6.55
N THR A 250 11.34 -0.75 7.72
CA THR A 250 12.29 -0.93 8.83
C THR A 250 12.85 -2.36 8.86
N PRO A 251 14.08 -2.55 9.31
CA PRO A 251 14.66 -3.88 9.46
C PRO A 251 13.86 -4.75 10.44
N ARG A 252 13.83 -6.06 10.17
CA ARG A 252 13.45 -7.05 11.20
C ARG A 252 14.52 -7.06 12.27
N GLN A 253 14.10 -7.18 13.51
CA GLN A 253 15.00 -7.30 14.65
C GLN A 253 14.86 -8.69 15.28
N HIS A 254 15.99 -9.36 15.46
CA HIS A 254 16.13 -10.61 16.15
C HIS A 254 17.20 -10.43 17.25
N SER A 255 16.79 -9.77 18.33
CA SER A 255 17.71 -9.42 19.42
C SER A 255 17.39 -10.23 20.66
N SER A 256 18.40 -10.79 21.30
CA SER A 256 18.33 -11.53 22.56
C SER A 256 19.57 -11.24 23.40
N GLY A 257 19.46 -11.26 24.71
CA GLY A 257 20.59 -11.10 25.63
C GLY A 257 21.40 -9.81 25.42
N GLY A 258 20.73 -8.69 25.12
CA GLY A 258 21.39 -7.38 24.90
C GLY A 258 22.10 -7.24 23.52
N ARG A 259 22.14 -8.30 22.70
CA ARG A 259 22.77 -8.25 21.37
C ARG A 259 21.74 -7.89 20.30
N THR A 260 21.91 -6.75 19.65
CA THR A 260 21.05 -6.29 18.56
C THR A 260 21.45 -6.96 17.24
N ARG A 261 20.54 -7.73 16.65
CA ARG A 261 20.66 -8.28 15.30
C ARG A 261 19.58 -7.73 14.39
N LEU A 262 19.98 -6.93 13.40
CA LEU A 262 19.10 -6.38 12.38
C LEU A 262 19.21 -7.20 11.09
N GLY A 263 18.07 -7.63 10.56
CA GLY A 263 17.95 -8.35 9.30
C GLY A 263 17.56 -7.47 8.13
N ARG A 264 16.95 -8.10 7.11
CA ARG A 264 16.34 -7.39 5.98
C ARG A 264 15.12 -6.58 6.45
N ILE A 265 14.60 -5.67 5.61
CA ILE A 265 13.35 -4.97 5.89
C ILE A 265 12.21 -5.95 6.17
N SER A 266 11.27 -5.55 7.02
CA SER A 266 10.22 -6.44 7.50
C SER A 266 9.26 -6.94 6.40
N LEU A 267 9.08 -6.15 5.34
CA LEU A 267 8.13 -6.37 4.24
C LEU A 267 6.66 -6.46 4.69
N ARG A 268 6.37 -6.17 5.96
CA ARG A 268 5.01 -6.11 6.50
C ARG A 268 4.23 -4.92 5.96
N GLY A 269 2.92 -4.91 6.17
CA GLY A 269 2.04 -3.80 5.82
C GLY A 269 1.81 -3.64 4.32
N ASN A 270 1.53 -2.41 3.87
CA ASN A 270 1.04 -2.13 2.53
C ASN A 270 2.14 -2.30 1.46
N VAL A 271 2.07 -3.40 0.70
CA VAL A 271 3.02 -3.74 -0.36
C VAL A 271 3.00 -2.71 -1.47
N TYR A 272 1.81 -2.24 -1.88
CA TYR A 272 1.66 -1.31 -3.00
C TYR A 272 2.32 0.04 -2.70
N LEU A 273 2.01 0.66 -1.55
CA LEU A 273 2.64 1.93 -1.15
C LEU A 273 4.16 1.79 -0.99
N ARG A 274 4.63 0.68 -0.41
CA ARG A 274 6.06 0.43 -0.29
C ARG A 274 6.73 0.36 -1.65
N THR A 275 6.12 -0.35 -2.63
CA THR A 275 6.62 -0.45 -4.00
C THR A 275 6.69 0.93 -4.66
N LEU A 276 5.64 1.74 -4.55
CA LEU A 276 5.61 3.09 -5.11
C LEU A 276 6.68 3.99 -4.49
N LEU A 277 6.87 3.95 -3.17
CA LEU A 277 7.91 4.73 -2.48
C LEU A 277 9.33 4.31 -2.89
N ILE A 278 9.58 3.01 -3.11
CA ILE A 278 10.87 2.52 -3.59
C ILE A 278 11.10 2.95 -5.06
N GLN A 279 10.08 2.93 -5.91
CA GLN A 279 10.17 3.44 -7.27
C GLN A 279 10.40 4.96 -7.29
N GLY A 280 9.72 5.71 -6.44
CA GLY A 280 9.97 7.13 -6.24
C GLY A 280 11.39 7.41 -5.74
N ALA A 281 11.93 6.56 -4.87
CA ALA A 281 13.30 6.66 -4.40
C ALA A 281 14.34 6.48 -5.54
N ARG A 282 14.04 5.65 -6.56
CA ARG A 282 14.90 5.54 -7.76
C ARG A 282 14.96 6.86 -8.52
N SER A 283 13.82 7.50 -8.76
CA SER A 283 13.76 8.81 -9.42
C SER A 283 14.50 9.87 -8.61
N THR A 284 14.33 9.87 -7.28
CA THR A 284 15.03 10.78 -6.39
C THR A 284 16.54 10.57 -6.40
N LEU A 285 17.01 9.32 -6.40
CA LEU A 285 18.44 8.99 -6.50
C LEU A 285 19.00 9.49 -7.83
N GLN A 286 18.31 9.22 -8.94
CA GLN A 286 18.74 9.67 -10.25
C GLN A 286 18.80 11.21 -10.34
N ALA A 287 17.80 11.90 -9.80
CA ALA A 287 17.79 13.36 -9.72
C ALA A 287 18.94 13.90 -8.84
N ALA A 288 19.32 13.17 -7.78
CA ALA A 288 20.46 13.55 -6.96
C ALA A 288 21.81 13.36 -7.69
N ILE A 289 21.97 12.26 -8.42
CA ILE A 289 23.17 11.99 -9.22
C ILE A 289 23.35 13.03 -10.33
N ASN A 290 22.26 13.46 -10.97
CA ASN A 290 22.28 14.42 -12.06
C ASN A 290 22.31 15.89 -11.58
N ALA A 291 22.22 16.14 -10.27
CA ALA A 291 22.23 17.48 -9.73
C ALA A 291 23.64 18.11 -9.81
N GLU A 292 23.69 19.39 -10.22
CA GLU A 292 24.93 20.16 -10.14
C GLU A 292 25.37 20.30 -8.67
N PRO A 293 26.60 19.95 -8.30
CA PRO A 293 27.05 19.90 -6.91
C PRO A 293 26.85 21.22 -6.13
N ALA A 294 27.03 22.37 -6.81
CA ALA A 294 26.86 23.69 -6.21
C ALA A 294 25.39 24.00 -5.86
N ARG A 295 24.42 23.43 -6.61
CA ARG A 295 22.98 23.65 -6.44
C ARG A 295 22.28 22.49 -5.74
N ALA A 296 22.99 21.41 -5.43
CA ALA A 296 22.41 20.24 -4.80
C ALA A 296 21.81 20.59 -3.44
N SER A 297 20.54 20.23 -3.22
CA SER A 297 19.88 20.36 -1.92
C SER A 297 20.58 19.50 -0.85
N ARG A 298 20.34 19.80 0.43
CA ARG A 298 20.85 18.96 1.53
C ARG A 298 20.41 17.50 1.39
N LEU A 299 19.17 17.27 0.97
CA LEU A 299 18.66 15.91 0.75
C LEU A 299 19.45 15.21 -0.37
N GLN A 300 19.72 15.88 -1.48
CA GLN A 300 20.48 15.31 -2.58
C GLN A 300 21.93 15.02 -2.17
N ARG A 301 22.60 15.93 -1.45
CA ARG A 301 23.96 15.68 -0.91
C ARG A 301 24.00 14.47 0.02
N TRP A 302 23.05 14.35 0.94
CA TRP A 302 22.92 13.19 1.82
C TRP A 302 22.71 11.89 1.02
N ILE A 303 21.92 11.92 -0.06
CA ILE A 303 21.67 10.77 -0.93
C ILE A 303 22.95 10.32 -1.63
N ILE A 304 23.72 11.26 -2.21
CA ILE A 304 24.98 10.98 -2.91
C ILE A 304 26.00 10.37 -1.95
N GLU A 305 26.19 10.97 -0.77
CA GLU A 305 27.06 10.45 0.27
C GLU A 305 26.68 9.03 0.72
N LEU A 306 25.37 8.80 0.93
CA LEU A 306 24.86 7.50 1.31
C LEU A 306 25.06 6.47 0.20
N TYR A 307 24.86 6.87 -1.06
CA TYR A 307 25.05 6.00 -2.22
C TYR A 307 26.50 5.51 -2.32
N GLY A 308 27.47 6.40 -2.17
CA GLY A 308 28.88 6.04 -2.13
C GLY A 308 29.25 5.06 -1.00
N ARG A 309 28.63 5.21 0.19
CA ARG A 309 28.94 4.35 1.36
C ARG A 309 28.20 3.02 1.40
N LYS A 310 26.97 2.95 0.89
CA LYS A 310 26.05 1.82 1.12
C LYS A 310 25.58 1.11 -0.15
N GLY A 311 25.86 1.68 -1.32
CA GLY A 311 25.47 1.16 -2.62
C GLY A 311 23.97 1.35 -2.91
N TYR A 312 23.57 0.94 -4.11
CA TYR A 312 22.29 1.26 -4.73
C TYR A 312 21.05 0.86 -3.89
N TYR A 313 20.90 -0.43 -3.60
CA TYR A 313 19.66 -0.94 -2.97
C TYR A 313 19.43 -0.43 -1.54
N LYS A 314 20.50 -0.31 -0.76
CA LYS A 314 20.41 0.22 0.61
C LYS A 314 20.07 1.71 0.61
N THR A 315 20.57 2.45 -0.38
CA THR A 315 20.24 3.86 -0.57
C THR A 315 18.77 4.04 -0.94
N LEU A 316 18.23 3.24 -1.86
CA LEU A 316 16.79 3.29 -2.20
C LEU A 316 15.90 3.07 -0.98
N LEU A 317 16.22 2.07 -0.15
CA LEU A 317 15.45 1.79 1.06
C LEU A 317 15.54 2.92 2.08
N ALA A 318 16.70 3.54 2.22
CA ALA A 318 16.89 4.68 3.12
C ALA A 318 16.12 5.92 2.64
N ILE A 319 16.12 6.21 1.33
CA ILE A 319 15.33 7.28 0.73
C ILE A 319 13.83 7.01 0.95
N ALA A 320 13.34 5.81 0.62
CA ALA A 320 11.94 5.44 0.80
C ALA A 320 11.49 5.56 2.26
N ASN A 321 12.32 5.14 3.23
CA ASN A 321 12.03 5.31 4.65
C ASN A 321 12.02 6.79 5.07
N LYS A 322 12.96 7.60 4.56
CA LYS A 322 13.00 9.04 4.84
C LYS A 322 11.78 9.73 4.24
N HIS A 323 11.39 9.39 3.00
CA HIS A 323 10.17 9.89 2.36
C HIS A 323 8.92 9.52 3.17
N ALA A 324 8.79 8.27 3.61
CA ALA A 324 7.67 7.86 4.47
C ALA A 324 7.55 8.75 5.73
N ARG A 325 8.67 9.05 6.37
CA ARG A 325 8.69 9.89 7.57
C ARG A 325 8.33 11.34 7.29
N ILE A 326 8.79 11.90 6.17
CA ILE A 326 8.45 13.27 5.73
C ILE A 326 6.96 13.31 5.37
N LEU A 327 6.46 12.38 4.56
CA LEU A 327 5.06 12.30 4.16
C LEU A 327 4.12 12.17 5.36
N TRP A 328 4.50 11.36 6.36
CA TRP A 328 3.75 11.29 7.60
C TRP A 328 3.67 12.66 8.30
N LEU A 329 4.78 13.37 8.40
CA LEU A 329 4.82 14.69 9.03
C LEU A 329 3.90 15.68 8.31
N MET A 330 4.01 15.74 6.98
CA MET A 330 3.20 16.63 6.13
C MET A 330 1.69 16.33 6.31
N LEU A 331 1.31 15.05 6.32
CA LEU A 331 -0.09 14.64 6.49
C LEU A 331 -0.59 14.85 7.93
N ALA A 332 0.23 14.56 8.96
CA ALA A 332 -0.18 14.63 10.35
C ALA A 332 -0.34 16.07 10.87
N LYS A 333 0.48 16.97 10.33
CA LYS A 333 0.46 18.40 10.68
C LYS A 333 -0.27 19.28 9.66
N ASP A 334 -0.72 18.70 8.55
CA ASP A 334 -1.34 19.42 7.45
C ASP A 334 -0.43 20.50 6.84
N GLU A 335 0.89 20.25 6.84
CA GLU A 335 1.93 21.17 6.39
C GLU A 335 2.40 20.83 4.96
N ARG A 336 2.90 21.85 4.26
CA ARG A 336 3.60 21.70 2.98
C ARG A 336 5.02 21.17 3.18
N TYR A 337 5.61 20.65 2.08
CA TYR A 337 7.01 20.24 2.12
C TYR A 337 7.92 21.46 2.29
N ASP A 338 8.74 21.44 3.33
CA ASP A 338 9.75 22.48 3.59
C ASP A 338 11.15 21.85 3.54
N ALA A 339 11.88 22.19 2.47
CA ALA A 339 13.25 21.71 2.27
C ALA A 339 14.23 22.22 3.33
N GLU A 340 13.90 23.36 3.98
CA GLU A 340 14.75 24.04 4.95
C GLU A 340 14.31 23.81 6.41
N ALA A 341 13.29 22.98 6.65
CA ALA A 341 12.79 22.69 8.00
C ALA A 341 13.88 22.23 8.98
N TRP A 342 14.93 21.62 8.48
CA TRP A 342 16.08 21.17 9.26
C TRP A 342 16.86 22.32 9.93
N GLN A 343 16.87 23.52 9.36
CA GLN A 343 17.55 24.68 9.92
C GLN A 343 16.91 25.12 11.23
N ARG A 344 15.59 24.91 11.35
CA ARG A 344 14.81 25.23 12.55
C ARG A 344 14.85 24.16 13.65
N HIS A 345 15.50 23.02 13.38
CA HIS A 345 15.60 21.96 14.39
C HIS A 345 16.52 22.40 15.52
N PRO A 346 16.15 22.28 16.81
CA PRO A 346 16.95 22.78 17.95
C PRO A 346 18.41 22.31 17.95
N MET A 347 18.66 21.04 17.57
CA MET A 347 20.01 20.49 17.47
C MET A 347 20.91 21.16 16.41
N ASN A 348 20.32 21.89 15.45
CA ASN A 348 21.07 22.60 14.41
C ASN A 348 21.21 24.10 14.73
N GLN A 349 20.53 24.58 15.78
CA GLN A 349 20.61 25.97 16.27
C GLN A 349 21.62 26.13 17.40
N LEU A 350 22.12 25.01 17.96
CA LEU A 350 23.20 25.07 18.92
C LEU A 350 24.47 25.56 18.20
N PRO A 351 25.18 26.60 18.72
CA PRO A 351 26.47 26.96 18.18
C PRO A 351 27.37 25.72 18.22
N LEU A 352 28.09 25.46 17.11
CA LEU A 352 29.16 24.47 17.12
C LEU A 352 30.05 24.82 18.31
N ALA A 353 30.10 23.91 19.31
CA ALA A 353 31.00 24.08 20.44
C ALA A 353 32.39 24.33 19.85
N GLY A 354 32.90 25.51 20.04
CA GLY A 354 34.20 25.90 19.51
C GLY A 354 35.23 24.90 19.99
N ASN A 355 36.06 24.44 19.07
CA ASN A 355 37.29 23.76 19.43
C ASN A 355 38.06 24.67 20.39
N ALA A 356 38.03 24.35 21.68
CA ALA A 356 38.98 24.85 22.65
C ALA A 356 40.08 23.81 22.84
#